data_e9ef5bc7b4d44feb057e22fe5a97d65a
#
_entry.id   e9ef5bc7b4d44feb057e22fe5a97d65a
#
_cell.length_a   1.000
_cell.length_b   1.000
_cell.length_c   1.000
_cell.angle_alpha   90.00
_cell.angle_beta   90.00
_cell.angle_gamma   90.00
#
_symmetry.space_group_name_H-M   'P 1'
#
loop_
_entity.id
_entity.type
_entity.pdbx_description
1 polymer ?
#
loop_
_entity_poly.entity_id
_entity_poly.type
_entity_poly.pdbx_seq_one_letter_code
_entity_poly.pdbx_strand_id
1 'polypeptide(L)'
;MKTACFLILAVLCLLPNAALAIERTRIALPPTRPLTLSCVVDAARARGLPLAALLGILATENGRMGEALDNKNGTWDLGCFQINTVHLNELAAMGIAPEAVLRDGRVNAHAAAWLLHKEYQRIGDLWQAIGAYHSRTPHPRDAYIQRVKNNLVKLEREGIFTLPPFVANRESRP
;
A
#
# COMPACT_ATOMS: atom_id res chain seq x y z
N MET A 1 -66.12 -39.87 53.18
CA MET A 1 -65.57 -39.67 51.80
C MET A 1 -64.50 -38.66 51.94
N LYS A 2 -63.22 -39.08 51.76
CA LYS A 2 -62.02 -38.26 52.01
C LYS A 2 -61.43 -37.81 50.67
N THR A 3 -61.50 -36.51 50.43
CA THR A 3 -60.87 -35.89 49.26
C THR A 3 -59.43 -35.59 49.58
N ALA A 4 -58.52 -36.26 48.90
CA ALA A 4 -57.08 -36.00 48.96
C ALA A 4 -56.71 -34.87 48.02
N CYS A 5 -56.13 -33.80 48.55
CA CYS A 5 -55.58 -32.64 47.82
C CYS A 5 -54.13 -32.95 47.48
N PHE A 6 -53.84 -33.12 46.19
CA PHE A 6 -52.47 -33.25 45.70
C PHE A 6 -51.85 -31.87 45.48
N LEU A 7 -50.85 -31.52 46.31
CA LEU A 7 -49.99 -30.38 46.12
C LEU A 7 -48.91 -30.75 45.09
N ILE A 8 -48.97 -30.15 43.90
CA ILE A 8 -47.93 -30.25 42.93
C ILE A 8 -46.90 -29.14 43.23
N LEU A 9 -45.73 -29.55 43.70
CA LEU A 9 -44.61 -28.69 43.98
C LEU A 9 -43.89 -28.45 42.66
N ALA A 10 -44.04 -27.25 42.01
CA ALA A 10 -43.30 -26.86 40.84
C ALA A 10 -41.89 -26.46 41.26
N VAL A 11 -40.93 -27.34 41.01
CA VAL A 11 -39.49 -27.03 41.10
C VAL A 11 -39.08 -26.24 39.87
N LEU A 12 -38.98 -24.93 40.02
CA LEU A 12 -38.46 -24.03 39.03
C LEU A 12 -36.93 -24.19 38.98
N CYS A 13 -36.39 -24.97 38.03
CA CYS A 13 -34.95 -25.05 37.79
C CYS A 13 -34.45 -23.70 37.25
N LEU A 14 -33.83 -22.91 38.11
CA LEU A 14 -33.02 -21.76 37.73
C LEU A 14 -31.74 -22.28 37.07
N LEU A 15 -31.76 -22.41 35.74
CA LEU A 15 -30.54 -22.59 35.00
C LEU A 15 -29.81 -21.23 34.95
N PRO A 16 -28.53 -21.15 35.36
CA PRO A 16 -27.77 -19.94 35.15
C PRO A 16 -27.61 -19.70 33.67
N ASN A 17 -28.12 -18.58 33.18
CA ASN A 17 -27.78 -18.08 31.84
C ASN A 17 -26.28 -17.85 31.79
N ALA A 18 -25.52 -18.86 31.39
CA ALA A 18 -24.16 -18.69 30.95
C ALA A 18 -24.22 -17.94 29.64
N ALA A 19 -24.26 -16.61 29.71
CA ALA A 19 -23.97 -15.76 28.57
C ALA A 19 -22.57 -16.10 28.14
N LEU A 20 -22.46 -16.87 27.04
CA LEU A 20 -21.21 -17.08 26.34
C LEU A 20 -20.74 -15.69 25.84
N ALA A 21 -19.93 -15.02 26.67
CA ALA A 21 -19.18 -13.88 26.28
C ALA A 21 -18.21 -14.38 25.18
N ILE A 22 -18.60 -14.20 23.92
CA ILE A 22 -17.69 -14.34 22.80
C ILE A 22 -16.67 -13.23 22.96
N GLU A 23 -15.58 -13.56 23.64
CA GLU A 23 -14.40 -12.72 23.74
C GLU A 23 -13.90 -12.55 22.31
N ARG A 24 -14.25 -11.43 21.68
CA ARG A 24 -13.70 -11.06 20.37
C ARG A 24 -12.22 -10.89 20.57
N THR A 25 -11.46 -11.94 20.30
CA THR A 25 -10.01 -11.88 20.25
C THR A 25 -9.66 -10.78 19.24
N ARG A 26 -9.30 -9.61 19.73
CA ARG A 26 -8.74 -8.56 18.89
C ARG A 26 -7.43 -9.09 18.35
N ILE A 27 -7.42 -9.52 17.08
CA ILE A 27 -6.17 -9.84 16.39
C ILE A 27 -5.37 -8.55 16.40
N ALA A 28 -4.34 -8.49 17.22
CA ALA A 28 -3.42 -7.36 17.23
C ALA A 28 -2.72 -7.31 15.85
N LEU A 29 -2.98 -6.25 15.10
CA LEU A 29 -2.27 -6.04 13.83
C LEU A 29 -0.77 -5.91 14.12
N PRO A 30 0.10 -6.46 13.26
CA PRO A 30 1.54 -6.36 13.46
C PRO A 30 1.97 -4.89 13.49
N PRO A 31 3.02 -4.56 14.26
CA PRO A 31 3.52 -3.19 14.34
C PRO A 31 3.96 -2.69 12.96
N THR A 32 3.79 -1.40 12.72
CA THR A 32 4.23 -0.77 11.48
C THR A 32 5.75 -0.65 11.46
N ARG A 33 6.39 -1.16 10.41
CA ARG A 33 7.82 -1.00 10.14
C ARG A 33 8.04 0.18 9.20
N PRO A 34 8.87 1.17 9.57
CA PRO A 34 9.04 2.37 8.76
C PRO A 34 9.70 2.06 7.41
N LEU A 35 9.38 2.88 6.42
CA LEU A 35 10.13 2.94 5.17
C LEU A 35 11.45 3.67 5.43
N THR A 36 12.55 3.09 4.97
CA THR A 36 13.88 3.70 5.00
C THR A 36 14.44 3.87 3.60
N LEU A 37 15.44 4.72 3.42
CA LEU A 37 16.13 4.88 2.13
C LEU A 37 16.73 3.54 1.66
N SER A 38 17.26 2.72 2.56
CA SER A 38 17.80 1.40 2.22
C SER A 38 16.72 0.48 1.62
N CYS A 39 15.48 0.54 2.11
CA CYS A 39 14.36 -0.22 1.51
C CYS A 39 14.13 0.17 0.05
N VAL A 40 14.19 1.48 -0.26
CA VAL A 40 13.99 2.00 -1.63
C VAL A 40 15.17 1.61 -2.53
N VAL A 41 16.40 1.73 -2.03
CA VAL A 41 17.63 1.32 -2.75
C VAL A 41 17.58 -0.18 -3.09
N ASP A 42 17.26 -1.02 -2.11
CA ASP A 42 17.16 -2.47 -2.29
C ASP A 42 16.08 -2.84 -3.30
N ALA A 43 14.91 -2.19 -3.22
CA ALA A 43 13.78 -2.43 -4.13
C ALA A 43 14.12 -2.02 -5.58
N ALA A 44 14.79 -0.86 -5.76
CA ALA A 44 15.25 -0.39 -7.07
C ALA A 44 16.25 -1.37 -7.68
N ARG A 45 17.27 -1.76 -6.90
CA ARG A 45 18.32 -2.70 -7.32
C ARG A 45 17.73 -4.07 -7.69
N ALA A 46 16.82 -4.59 -6.89
CA ALA A 46 16.19 -5.89 -7.12
C ALA A 46 15.41 -5.97 -8.45
N ARG A 47 15.03 -4.83 -9.03
CA ARG A 47 14.29 -4.74 -10.30
C ARG A 47 15.09 -4.07 -11.43
N GLY A 48 16.36 -3.73 -11.21
CA GLY A 48 17.18 -3.04 -12.20
C GLY A 48 16.63 -1.64 -12.58
N LEU A 49 15.93 -0.98 -11.64
CA LEU A 49 15.34 0.34 -11.85
C LEU A 49 16.28 1.43 -11.33
N PRO A 50 16.30 2.60 -11.97
CA PRO A 50 16.98 3.76 -11.42
C PRO A 50 16.37 4.16 -10.07
N LEU A 51 17.21 4.37 -9.04
CA LEU A 51 16.76 4.82 -7.72
C LEU A 51 15.91 6.09 -7.79
N ALA A 52 16.31 7.04 -8.65
CA ALA A 52 15.59 8.29 -8.86
C ALA A 52 14.13 8.07 -9.29
N ALA A 53 13.83 7.02 -10.08
CA ALA A 53 12.45 6.73 -10.48
C ALA A 53 11.57 6.42 -9.25
N LEU A 54 12.06 5.56 -8.32
CA LEU A 54 11.32 5.25 -7.10
C LEU A 54 11.27 6.44 -6.12
N LEU A 55 12.35 7.21 -5.99
CA LEU A 55 12.34 8.42 -5.14
C LEU A 55 11.35 9.46 -5.65
N GLY A 56 11.29 9.66 -6.97
CA GLY A 56 10.34 10.58 -7.58
C GLY A 56 8.88 10.15 -7.39
N ILE A 57 8.59 8.85 -7.54
CA ILE A 57 7.26 8.28 -7.24
C ILE A 57 6.95 8.48 -5.75
N LEU A 58 7.84 8.07 -4.84
CA LEU A 58 7.66 8.21 -3.39
C LEU A 58 7.32 9.65 -2.98
N ALA A 59 8.08 10.62 -3.49
CA ALA A 59 7.85 12.04 -3.21
C ALA A 59 6.53 12.56 -3.81
N THR A 60 6.02 11.92 -4.87
CA THR A 60 4.78 12.31 -5.53
C THR A 60 3.55 11.70 -4.85
N GLU A 61 3.64 10.46 -4.42
CA GLU A 61 2.58 9.75 -3.69
C GLU A 61 2.41 10.28 -2.26
N ASN A 62 3.53 10.59 -1.59
CA ASN A 62 3.55 11.21 -0.26
C ASN A 62 2.68 10.49 0.79
N GLY A 63 2.51 9.19 0.67
CA GLY A 63 1.75 8.36 1.61
C GLY A 63 2.52 8.07 2.91
N ARG A 64 1.85 7.40 3.85
CA ARG A 64 2.44 7.02 5.15
C ARG A 64 2.25 5.55 5.42
N MET A 65 3.27 4.91 6.01
CA MET A 65 3.15 3.51 6.42
C MET A 65 2.06 3.33 7.48
N GLY A 66 1.24 2.31 7.30
CA GLY A 66 0.11 2.02 8.17
C GLY A 66 -1.16 2.79 7.85
N GLU A 67 -1.12 3.74 6.91
CA GLU A 67 -2.30 4.48 6.43
C GLU A 67 -2.79 3.94 5.09
N ALA A 68 -4.11 3.87 4.93
CA ALA A 68 -4.80 3.53 3.70
C ALA A 68 -5.73 4.67 3.30
N LEU A 69 -5.58 5.18 2.09
CA LEU A 69 -6.41 6.26 1.53
C LEU A 69 -7.58 5.67 0.73
N ASP A 70 -8.80 6.02 1.08
CA ASP A 70 -10.01 5.61 0.37
C ASP A 70 -10.22 6.43 -0.92
N ASN A 71 -10.22 5.78 -2.07
CA ASN A 71 -10.41 6.39 -3.38
C ASN A 71 -11.88 6.65 -3.75
N LYS A 72 -12.83 6.35 -2.85
CA LYS A 72 -14.29 6.51 -3.05
C LYS A 72 -14.87 5.72 -4.24
N ASN A 73 -14.14 4.77 -4.76
CA ASN A 73 -14.53 3.88 -5.87
C ASN A 73 -14.45 2.40 -5.50
N GLY A 74 -14.35 2.09 -4.20
CA GLY A 74 -14.19 0.73 -3.67
C GLY A 74 -12.74 0.25 -3.64
N THR A 75 -11.76 1.10 -3.94
CA THR A 75 -10.33 0.79 -3.83
C THR A 75 -9.65 1.69 -2.80
N TRP A 76 -8.49 1.25 -2.33
CA TRP A 76 -7.67 1.95 -1.34
C TRP A 76 -6.23 1.99 -1.82
N ASP A 77 -5.51 3.06 -1.46
CA ASP A 77 -4.10 3.21 -1.72
C ASP A 77 -3.32 3.02 -0.41
N LEU A 78 -2.33 2.13 -0.40
CA LEU A 78 -1.70 1.60 0.81
C LEU A 78 -0.25 2.09 0.97
N GLY A 79 0.05 2.62 2.15
CA GLY A 79 1.41 2.94 2.59
C GLY A 79 2.07 4.09 1.83
N CYS A 80 3.40 4.21 1.94
CA CYS A 80 4.15 5.36 1.41
C CYS A 80 4.07 5.50 -0.11
N PHE A 81 4.06 4.39 -0.83
CA PHE A 81 4.01 4.35 -2.29
C PHE A 81 2.59 4.26 -2.85
N GLN A 82 1.56 4.39 -2.01
CA GLN A 82 0.15 4.40 -2.38
C GLN A 82 -0.23 3.22 -3.30
N ILE A 83 0.11 2.00 -2.85
CA ILE A 83 -0.18 0.78 -3.61
C ILE A 83 -1.68 0.53 -3.63
N ASN A 84 -2.30 0.64 -4.81
CA ASN A 84 -3.75 0.43 -4.95
C ASN A 84 -4.14 -1.03 -4.70
N THR A 85 -5.25 -1.23 -4.00
CA THR A 85 -5.76 -2.57 -3.63
C THR A 85 -6.11 -3.45 -4.82
N VAL A 86 -6.30 -2.90 -6.03
CA VAL A 86 -6.49 -3.68 -7.26
C VAL A 86 -5.32 -4.62 -7.56
N HIS A 87 -4.12 -4.33 -7.04
CA HIS A 87 -2.90 -5.13 -7.23
C HIS A 87 -2.71 -6.23 -6.19
N LEU A 88 -3.53 -6.26 -5.12
CA LEU A 88 -3.31 -7.19 -4.01
C LEU A 88 -3.42 -8.65 -4.40
N ASN A 89 -4.28 -9.01 -5.35
CA ASN A 89 -4.37 -10.40 -5.82
C ASN A 89 -3.08 -10.85 -6.51
N GLU A 90 -2.47 -9.99 -7.33
CA GLU A 90 -1.19 -10.30 -7.98
C GLU A 90 -0.04 -10.38 -6.95
N LEU A 91 -0.04 -9.47 -5.96
CA LEU A 91 0.94 -9.48 -4.87
C LEU A 91 0.79 -10.72 -3.98
N ALA A 92 -0.45 -11.11 -3.66
CA ALA A 92 -0.74 -12.32 -2.89
C ALA A 92 -0.28 -13.60 -3.62
N ALA A 93 -0.41 -13.66 -4.94
CA ALA A 93 0.11 -14.77 -5.75
C ALA A 93 1.64 -14.90 -5.68
N MET A 94 2.34 -13.82 -5.30
CA MET A 94 3.79 -13.80 -5.01
C MET A 94 4.13 -13.99 -3.53
N GLY A 95 3.15 -14.36 -2.69
CA GLY A 95 3.33 -14.56 -1.25
C GLY A 95 3.38 -13.27 -0.43
N ILE A 96 2.93 -12.13 -0.98
CA ILE A 96 2.93 -10.84 -0.29
C ILE A 96 1.53 -10.57 0.28
N ALA A 97 1.41 -10.61 1.62
CA ALA A 97 0.14 -10.34 2.30
C ALA A 97 -0.24 -8.85 2.24
N PRO A 98 -1.54 -8.52 2.13
CA PRO A 98 -2.03 -7.13 2.12
C PRO A 98 -1.57 -6.30 3.33
N GLU A 99 -1.57 -6.89 4.53
CA GLU A 99 -1.09 -6.25 5.75
C GLU A 99 0.39 -5.87 5.67
N ALA A 100 1.20 -6.68 5.00
CA ALA A 100 2.62 -6.38 4.80
C ALA A 100 2.81 -5.20 3.85
N VAL A 101 2.01 -5.09 2.79
CA VAL A 101 2.01 -3.92 1.89
C VAL A 101 1.67 -2.64 2.66
N LEU A 102 0.70 -2.70 3.56
CA LEU A 102 0.25 -1.56 4.36
C LEU A 102 1.25 -1.18 5.46
N ARG A 103 1.91 -2.16 6.13
CA ARG A 103 2.59 -1.96 7.41
C ARG A 103 4.10 -2.16 7.39
N ASP A 104 4.66 -2.72 6.31
CA ASP A 104 6.10 -2.94 6.19
C ASP A 104 6.67 -2.10 5.05
N GLY A 105 7.50 -1.09 5.40
CA GLY A 105 8.08 -0.16 4.42
C GLY A 105 8.96 -0.85 3.37
N ARG A 106 9.64 -1.94 3.74
CA ARG A 106 10.43 -2.73 2.78
C ARG A 106 9.50 -3.41 1.76
N VAL A 107 8.44 -4.05 2.24
CA VAL A 107 7.45 -4.71 1.36
C VAL A 107 6.75 -3.70 0.48
N ASN A 108 6.37 -2.53 1.01
CA ASN A 108 5.72 -1.47 0.26
C ASN A 108 6.64 -0.94 -0.86
N ALA A 109 7.94 -0.73 -0.58
CA ALA A 109 8.92 -0.33 -1.59
C ALA A 109 9.11 -1.40 -2.68
N HIS A 110 9.21 -2.68 -2.31
CA HIS A 110 9.33 -3.79 -3.27
C HIS A 110 8.07 -3.96 -4.12
N ALA A 111 6.88 -3.75 -3.56
CA ALA A 111 5.62 -3.75 -4.31
C ALA A 111 5.60 -2.61 -5.34
N ALA A 112 6.03 -1.40 -4.95
CA ALA A 112 6.14 -0.26 -5.86
C ALA A 112 7.14 -0.51 -7.00
N ALA A 113 8.32 -1.03 -6.67
CA ALA A 113 9.33 -1.38 -7.67
C ALA A 113 8.82 -2.47 -8.64
N TRP A 114 8.07 -3.45 -8.13
CA TRP A 114 7.45 -4.47 -8.97
C TRP A 114 6.42 -3.86 -9.94
N LEU A 115 5.53 -2.99 -9.44
CA LEU A 115 4.53 -2.30 -10.29
C LEU A 115 5.19 -1.47 -11.38
N LEU A 116 6.19 -0.65 -11.01
CA LEU A 116 6.92 0.16 -11.99
C LEU A 116 7.65 -0.70 -13.02
N HIS A 117 8.31 -1.78 -12.58
CA HIS A 117 9.00 -2.71 -13.48
C HIS A 117 8.02 -3.39 -14.44
N LYS A 118 6.85 -3.83 -13.94
CA LYS A 118 5.76 -4.40 -14.77
C LYS A 118 5.33 -3.44 -15.88
N GLU A 119 5.10 -2.16 -15.55
CA GLU A 119 4.75 -1.15 -16.55
C GLU A 119 5.93 -0.87 -17.50
N TYR A 120 7.17 -0.85 -16.99
CA TYR A 120 8.34 -0.65 -17.82
C TYR A 120 8.57 -1.79 -18.82
N GLN A 121 8.41 -3.05 -18.41
CA GLN A 121 8.47 -4.21 -19.30
C GLN A 121 7.39 -4.15 -20.39
N ARG A 122 6.21 -3.65 -20.07
CA ARG A 122 5.10 -3.51 -21.02
C ARG A 122 5.30 -2.39 -22.03
N ILE A 123 5.91 -1.27 -21.62
CA ILE A 123 5.95 -0.02 -22.42
C ILE A 123 7.30 0.21 -23.09
N GLY A 124 8.41 -0.19 -22.43
CA GLY A 124 9.77 0.03 -22.91
C GLY A 124 10.33 1.44 -22.67
N ASP A 125 9.51 2.41 -22.28
CA ASP A 125 9.92 3.78 -21.92
C ASP A 125 9.70 4.03 -20.45
N LEU A 126 10.75 4.42 -19.73
CA LEU A 126 10.72 4.59 -18.28
C LEU A 126 9.80 5.73 -17.83
N TRP A 127 9.77 6.86 -18.55
CA TRP A 127 8.90 7.97 -18.17
C TRP A 127 7.42 7.63 -18.38
N GLN A 128 7.11 6.94 -19.47
CA GLN A 128 5.77 6.45 -19.72
C GLN A 128 5.36 5.39 -18.68
N ALA A 129 6.29 4.53 -18.25
CA ALA A 129 6.07 3.57 -17.18
C ALA A 129 5.81 4.25 -15.81
N ILE A 130 6.60 5.29 -15.48
CA ILE A 130 6.38 6.12 -14.29
C ILE A 130 4.98 6.74 -14.34
N GLY A 131 4.57 7.27 -15.48
CA GLY A 131 3.22 7.80 -15.63
C GLY A 131 2.13 6.74 -15.49
N ALA A 132 2.35 5.56 -16.09
CA ALA A 132 1.43 4.43 -16.04
C ALA A 132 1.31 3.79 -14.65
N TYR A 133 2.29 3.99 -13.76
CA TYR A 133 2.19 3.64 -12.35
C TYR A 133 0.95 4.26 -11.71
N HIS A 134 0.65 5.51 -12.03
CA HIS A 134 -0.54 6.23 -11.55
C HIS A 134 -1.75 5.98 -12.45
N SER A 135 -1.61 6.09 -13.77
CA SER A 135 -2.70 5.92 -14.72
C SER A 135 -2.19 5.60 -16.12
N ARG A 136 -2.87 4.66 -16.78
CA ARG A 136 -2.61 4.37 -18.19
C ARG A 136 -3.31 5.34 -19.15
N THR A 137 -4.25 6.14 -18.65
CA THR A 137 -4.96 7.16 -19.42
C THR A 137 -4.02 8.33 -19.73
N PRO A 138 -3.92 8.81 -20.97
CA PRO A 138 -2.90 9.79 -21.40
C PRO A 138 -2.84 11.05 -20.53
N HIS A 139 -3.94 11.77 -20.36
CA HIS A 139 -3.94 13.04 -19.63
C HIS A 139 -3.50 12.92 -18.16
N PRO A 140 -4.09 12.06 -17.29
CA PRO A 140 -3.61 11.89 -15.91
C PRO A 140 -2.20 11.30 -15.85
N ARG A 141 -1.82 10.40 -16.79
CA ARG A 141 -0.47 9.87 -16.91
C ARG A 141 0.57 10.99 -17.11
N ASP A 142 0.33 11.84 -18.10
CA ASP A 142 1.28 12.89 -18.48
C ASP A 142 1.39 13.97 -17.38
N ALA A 143 0.27 14.31 -16.74
CA ALA A 143 0.26 15.19 -15.57
C ALA A 143 1.04 14.59 -14.38
N TYR A 144 0.94 13.27 -14.17
CA TYR A 144 1.71 12.58 -13.14
C TYR A 144 3.22 12.62 -13.42
N ILE A 145 3.63 12.38 -14.68
CA ILE A 145 5.05 12.49 -15.09
C ILE A 145 5.60 13.87 -14.74
N GLN A 146 4.87 14.95 -15.00
CA GLN A 146 5.34 16.29 -14.67
C GLN A 146 5.48 16.50 -13.16
N ARG A 147 4.54 15.98 -12.34
CA ARG A 147 4.67 16.03 -10.87
C ARG A 147 5.93 15.31 -10.39
N VAL A 148 6.19 14.09 -10.92
CA VAL A 148 7.39 13.32 -10.57
C VAL A 148 8.67 14.09 -10.93
N LYS A 149 8.74 14.69 -12.13
CA LYS A 149 9.89 15.50 -12.55
C LYS A 149 10.13 16.70 -11.62
N ASN A 150 9.07 17.42 -11.29
CA ASN A 150 9.15 18.57 -10.38
C ASN A 150 9.63 18.17 -8.99
N ASN A 151 9.15 17.03 -8.46
CA ASN A 151 9.60 16.51 -7.18
C ASN A 151 11.07 16.05 -7.21
N LEU A 152 11.52 15.45 -8.31
CA LEU A 152 12.93 15.09 -8.46
C LEU A 152 13.85 16.31 -8.45
N VAL A 153 13.50 17.39 -9.18
CA VAL A 153 14.24 18.66 -9.14
C VAL A 153 14.26 19.25 -7.73
N LYS A 154 13.15 19.17 -6.99
CA LYS A 154 13.09 19.64 -5.60
C LYS A 154 14.03 18.83 -4.72
N LEU A 155 14.01 17.51 -4.78
CA LEU A 155 14.87 16.61 -4.01
C LEU A 155 16.38 16.87 -4.31
N GLU A 156 16.73 17.17 -5.56
CA GLU A 156 18.09 17.54 -5.92
C GLU A 156 18.51 18.87 -5.28
N ARG A 157 17.67 19.91 -5.34
CA ARG A 157 17.91 21.22 -4.69
C ARG A 157 18.06 21.10 -3.18
N GLU A 158 17.37 20.16 -2.57
CA GLU A 158 17.47 19.84 -1.14
C GLU A 158 18.72 18.99 -0.80
N GLY A 159 19.53 18.60 -1.81
CA GLY A 159 20.75 17.82 -1.63
C GLY A 159 20.51 16.36 -1.25
N ILE A 160 19.30 15.84 -1.45
CA ILE A 160 18.94 14.46 -1.09
C ILE A 160 19.61 13.47 -2.05
N PHE A 161 19.77 13.84 -3.32
CA PHE A 161 20.52 13.08 -4.32
C PHE A 161 20.89 13.96 -5.53
N THR A 162 21.78 13.47 -6.39
CA THR A 162 22.11 14.13 -7.67
C THR A 162 21.25 13.56 -8.79
N LEU A 163 20.62 14.41 -9.60
CA LEU A 163 19.84 13.98 -10.74
C LEU A 163 20.69 13.18 -11.73
N PRO A 164 20.25 11.98 -12.13
CA PRO A 164 20.93 11.24 -13.17
C PRO A 164 20.74 11.88 -14.54
N PRO A 165 21.65 11.67 -15.51
CA PRO A 165 21.62 12.32 -16.83
C PRO A 165 20.32 12.14 -17.60
N PHE A 166 19.60 11.04 -17.41
CA PHE A 166 18.32 10.78 -18.10
C PHE A 166 17.20 11.75 -17.67
N VAL A 167 17.31 12.37 -16.48
CA VAL A 167 16.37 13.39 -15.99
C VAL A 167 16.79 14.78 -16.46
N ALA A 168 18.11 15.07 -16.45
CA ALA A 168 18.68 16.38 -16.75
C ALA A 168 18.58 16.80 -18.24
N ASN A 169 18.59 15.84 -19.17
CA ASN A 169 18.79 16.13 -20.61
C ASN A 169 17.54 16.56 -21.41
N ARG A 170 16.40 16.88 -20.78
CA ARG A 170 15.20 17.31 -21.54
C ARG A 170 14.83 18.79 -21.44
N GLU A 171 15.56 19.60 -20.68
CA GLU A 171 15.30 21.05 -20.63
C GLU A 171 16.15 21.88 -21.58
N SER A 172 17.03 21.25 -22.37
CA SER A 172 17.93 21.95 -23.29
C SER A 172 17.79 21.46 -24.75
N ARG A 173 16.61 21.61 -25.33
CA ARG A 173 16.44 21.75 -26.79
C ARG A 173 15.50 22.91 -27.06
N PRO A 174 16.01 23.90 -27.80
CA PRO A 174 15.23 25.05 -28.25
C PRO A 174 14.11 24.63 -29.19
#